data_072918938b851779024f8e5543631f08
#
_entry.id   072918938b851779024f8e5543631f08
#
_cell.length_a   1.000
_cell.length_b   1.000
_cell.length_c   1.000
_cell.angle_alpha   90.00
_cell.angle_beta   90.00
_cell.angle_gamma   90.00
#
_symmetry.space_group_name_H-M   'P 1'
#
loop_
_entity.id
_entity.type
_entity.pdbx_description
1 polymer ?
#
loop_
_entity_poly.entity_id
_entity_poly.type
_entity_poly.pdbx_seq_one_letter_code
_entity_poly.pdbx_strand_id
1 'polypeptide(L)'
;MAVLGIFAVGKIFLDTNWQPLGYIGAFLAVLTVFATSMIYAQLKTVPRWNHWSTPILFLLLSLSGGGLLAMQIFPSMVLLALAGVLQIVAWLSGDSRFESSGTDIGTATGLGVRGIVRAFEPPHTGNNYLLKEMVHKVGRKHTMKLRLIAFALMILAPLGLLMLSGTIVMVVFAVLLHAIGTFAQRWLFFAEAEHVVGLYYGKR
;
A
#
# COMPACT_ATOMS: atom_id res chain seq x y z
N MET A 1 -15.97 10.24 -9.10
CA MET A 1 -16.98 10.51 -8.03
C MET A 1 -18.33 10.97 -8.59
N ALA A 2 -18.42 12.00 -9.46
CA ALA A 2 -19.71 12.48 -10.02
C ALA A 2 -20.55 11.37 -10.67
N VAL A 3 -19.96 10.54 -11.54
CA VAL A 3 -20.66 9.43 -12.23
C VAL A 3 -21.31 8.45 -11.25
N LEU A 4 -20.59 8.03 -10.21
CA LEU A 4 -21.14 7.15 -9.17
C LEU A 4 -22.20 7.85 -8.33
N GLY A 5 -22.04 9.14 -8.05
CA GLY A 5 -23.04 9.93 -7.34
C GLY A 5 -24.36 10.05 -8.14
N ILE A 6 -24.28 10.34 -9.43
CA ILE A 6 -25.46 10.37 -10.31
C ILE A 6 -26.15 9.01 -10.39
N PHE A 7 -25.35 7.92 -10.55
CA PHE A 7 -25.89 6.57 -10.53
C PHE A 7 -26.59 6.24 -9.22
N ALA A 8 -25.98 6.56 -8.07
CA ALA A 8 -26.55 6.31 -6.75
C ALA A 8 -27.85 7.09 -6.52
N VAL A 9 -27.86 8.39 -6.87
CA VAL A 9 -29.08 9.23 -6.78
C VAL A 9 -30.19 8.67 -7.67
N GLY A 10 -29.86 8.31 -8.92
CA GLY A 10 -30.82 7.69 -9.84
C GLY A 10 -31.39 6.40 -9.28
N LYS A 11 -30.55 5.54 -8.69
CA LYS A 11 -30.98 4.25 -8.16
C LYS A 11 -31.82 4.38 -6.86
N ILE A 12 -31.42 5.28 -5.95
CA ILE A 12 -32.02 5.37 -4.61
C ILE A 12 -33.28 6.25 -4.62
N PHE A 13 -33.28 7.35 -5.35
CA PHE A 13 -34.34 8.35 -5.26
C PHE A 13 -35.28 8.36 -6.47
N LEU A 14 -34.81 7.91 -7.65
CA LEU A 14 -35.58 7.97 -8.90
C LEU A 14 -35.99 6.58 -9.41
N ASP A 15 -35.60 5.54 -8.68
CA ASP A 15 -35.80 4.12 -9.05
C ASP A 15 -35.38 3.79 -10.51
N THR A 16 -34.40 4.54 -11.01
CA THR A 16 -33.86 4.34 -12.36
C THR A 16 -32.67 3.40 -12.32
N ASN A 17 -32.63 2.44 -13.25
CA ASN A 17 -31.53 1.47 -13.32
C ASN A 17 -30.61 1.77 -14.51
N TRP A 18 -29.76 2.77 -14.35
CA TRP A 18 -28.75 3.16 -15.36
C TRP A 18 -27.50 2.30 -15.25
N GLN A 19 -27.62 1.00 -15.48
CA GLN A 19 -26.50 0.05 -15.37
C GLN A 19 -25.24 0.48 -16.13
N PRO A 20 -25.29 0.99 -17.39
CA PRO A 20 -24.06 1.45 -18.07
C PRO A 20 -23.31 2.54 -17.28
N LEU A 21 -24.04 3.45 -16.62
CA LEU A 21 -23.41 4.49 -15.79
C LEU A 21 -22.72 3.90 -14.56
N GLY A 22 -23.31 2.85 -13.97
CA GLY A 22 -22.71 2.09 -12.87
C GLY A 22 -21.40 1.40 -13.30
N TYR A 23 -21.36 0.77 -14.47
CA TYR A 23 -20.15 0.14 -15.00
C TYR A 23 -19.05 1.16 -15.32
N ILE A 24 -19.43 2.30 -15.93
CA ILE A 24 -18.47 3.39 -16.18
C ILE A 24 -17.90 3.89 -14.84
N GLY A 25 -18.76 4.09 -13.84
CA GLY A 25 -18.35 4.51 -12.50
C GLY A 25 -17.40 3.53 -11.82
N ALA A 26 -17.70 2.23 -11.90
CA ALA A 26 -16.83 1.17 -11.37
C ALA A 26 -15.46 1.15 -12.08
N PHE A 27 -15.45 1.23 -13.42
CA PHE A 27 -14.20 1.31 -14.19
C PHE A 27 -13.36 2.52 -13.79
N LEU A 28 -13.96 3.70 -13.69
CA LEU A 28 -13.27 4.92 -13.26
C LEU A 28 -12.75 4.82 -11.83
N ALA A 29 -13.47 4.14 -10.93
CA ALA A 29 -13.01 3.92 -9.57
C ALA A 29 -11.74 3.03 -9.54
N VAL A 30 -11.74 1.92 -10.28
CA VAL A 30 -10.56 1.04 -10.43
C VAL A 30 -9.39 1.80 -11.05
N LEU A 31 -9.65 2.57 -12.09
CA LEU A 31 -8.62 3.40 -12.76
C LEU A 31 -8.03 4.44 -11.79
N THR A 32 -8.86 5.05 -10.92
CA THR A 32 -8.40 5.99 -9.90
C THR A 32 -7.46 5.31 -8.90
N VAL A 33 -7.80 4.13 -8.41
CA VAL A 33 -6.92 3.36 -7.50
C VAL A 33 -5.61 3.00 -8.20
N PHE A 34 -5.67 2.56 -9.45
CA PHE A 34 -4.49 2.25 -10.26
C PHE A 34 -3.60 3.49 -10.43
N ALA A 35 -4.17 4.62 -10.87
CA ALA A 35 -3.42 5.87 -11.05
C ALA A 35 -2.78 6.35 -9.73
N THR A 36 -3.51 6.23 -8.60
CA THR A 36 -2.97 6.54 -7.27
C THR A 36 -1.79 5.65 -6.92
N SER A 37 -1.87 4.35 -7.22
CA SER A 37 -0.77 3.42 -6.95
C SER A 37 0.49 3.73 -7.77
N MET A 38 0.30 4.24 -8.98
CA MET A 38 1.41 4.61 -9.88
C MET A 38 2.21 5.81 -9.39
N ILE A 39 1.63 6.67 -8.54
CA ILE A 39 2.37 7.74 -7.85
C ILE A 39 3.58 7.17 -7.09
N TYR A 40 3.42 5.99 -6.47
CA TYR A 40 4.48 5.31 -5.74
C TYR A 40 5.31 4.37 -6.64
N ALA A 41 4.64 3.59 -7.48
CA ALA A 41 5.29 2.59 -8.30
C ALA A 41 6.28 3.15 -9.32
N GLN A 42 6.14 4.41 -9.74
CA GLN A 42 7.07 5.09 -10.64
C GLN A 42 8.32 5.65 -9.95
N LEU A 43 8.35 5.73 -8.61
CA LEU A 43 9.43 6.37 -7.86
C LEU A 43 10.65 5.45 -7.74
N LYS A 44 11.59 5.56 -8.68
CA LYS A 44 12.88 4.84 -8.64
C LYS A 44 13.73 5.21 -7.41
N THR A 45 13.51 6.40 -6.84
CA THR A 45 14.20 6.85 -5.62
C THR A 45 13.76 6.12 -4.36
N VAL A 46 12.72 5.29 -4.45
CA VAL A 46 12.26 4.40 -3.38
C VAL A 46 12.13 2.98 -3.97
N PRO A 47 13.19 2.18 -4.01
CA PRO A 47 13.21 0.89 -4.68
C PRO A 47 12.13 -0.09 -4.17
N ARG A 48 11.74 0.00 -2.88
CA ARG A 48 10.66 -0.80 -2.31
C ARG A 48 9.31 -0.54 -2.98
N TRP A 49 9.02 0.71 -3.37
CA TRP A 49 7.77 1.09 -4.03
C TRP A 49 7.80 0.86 -5.54
N ASN A 50 8.99 1.01 -6.16
CA ASN A 50 9.18 0.86 -7.61
C ASN A 50 9.15 -0.62 -8.02
N HIS A 51 7.97 -1.22 -7.92
CA HIS A 51 7.77 -2.62 -8.25
C HIS A 51 6.32 -2.91 -8.68
N TRP A 52 6.15 -3.93 -9.53
CA TRP A 52 4.84 -4.35 -10.04
C TRP A 52 3.85 -4.77 -8.94
N SER A 53 4.35 -5.29 -7.81
CA SER A 53 3.49 -5.66 -6.69
C SER A 53 2.76 -4.47 -6.05
N THR A 54 3.29 -3.25 -6.16
CA THR A 54 2.67 -2.05 -5.60
C THR A 54 1.29 -1.79 -6.18
N PRO A 55 1.10 -1.60 -7.50
CA PRO A 55 -0.23 -1.37 -8.06
C PRO A 55 -1.17 -2.55 -7.87
N ILE A 56 -0.69 -3.79 -7.96
CA ILE A 56 -1.54 -4.96 -7.78
C ILE A 56 -2.05 -5.07 -6.34
N LEU A 57 -1.21 -4.79 -5.33
CA LEU A 57 -1.66 -4.76 -3.92
C LEU A 57 -2.70 -3.66 -3.66
N PHE A 58 -2.53 -2.45 -4.24
CA PHE A 58 -3.52 -1.40 -4.13
C PHE A 58 -4.87 -1.85 -4.68
N LEU A 59 -4.88 -2.48 -5.85
CA LEU A 59 -6.10 -3.01 -6.47
C LEU A 59 -6.72 -4.14 -5.65
N LEU A 60 -5.94 -5.15 -5.25
CA LEU A 60 -6.47 -6.28 -4.48
C LEU A 60 -7.07 -5.85 -3.14
N LEU A 61 -6.39 -4.97 -2.39
CA LEU A 61 -6.90 -4.47 -1.11
C LEU A 61 -8.16 -3.62 -1.29
N SER A 62 -8.22 -2.79 -2.33
CA SER A 62 -9.40 -1.98 -2.62
C SER A 62 -10.60 -2.82 -3.06
N LEU A 63 -10.35 -3.81 -3.92
CA LEU A 63 -11.41 -4.71 -4.39
C LEU A 63 -11.90 -5.65 -3.29
N SER A 64 -11.00 -6.16 -2.43
CA SER A 64 -11.41 -7.00 -1.30
C SER A 64 -12.26 -6.21 -0.30
N GLY A 65 -11.82 -5.00 0.08
CA GLY A 65 -12.59 -4.11 0.95
C GLY A 65 -13.93 -3.70 0.34
N GLY A 66 -13.94 -3.36 -0.96
CA GLY A 66 -15.17 -3.05 -1.71
C GLY A 66 -16.13 -4.24 -1.78
N GLY A 67 -15.61 -5.45 -1.99
CA GLY A 67 -16.39 -6.68 -1.99
C GLY A 67 -17.01 -6.98 -0.63
N LEU A 68 -16.26 -6.77 0.47
CA LEU A 68 -16.79 -6.89 1.84
C LEU A 68 -17.94 -5.90 2.07
N LEU A 69 -17.77 -4.62 1.70
CA LEU A 69 -18.82 -3.60 1.81
C LEU A 69 -20.05 -3.93 0.96
N ALA A 70 -19.87 -4.56 -0.19
CA ALA A 70 -20.96 -5.02 -1.06
C ALA A 70 -21.52 -6.38 -0.65
N MET A 71 -21.11 -6.96 0.49
CA MET A 71 -21.50 -8.27 0.99
C MET A 71 -21.26 -9.43 -0.02
N GLN A 72 -20.26 -9.27 -0.89
CA GLN A 72 -19.83 -10.29 -1.84
C GLN A 72 -18.84 -11.25 -1.16
N ILE A 73 -19.37 -12.20 -0.35
CA ILE A 73 -18.57 -13.02 0.58
C ILE A 73 -17.49 -13.81 -0.15
N PHE A 74 -17.88 -14.68 -1.09
CA PHE A 74 -16.95 -15.56 -1.79
C PHE A 74 -15.90 -14.80 -2.61
N PRO A 75 -16.26 -13.81 -3.45
CA PRO A 75 -15.26 -12.99 -4.15
C PRO A 75 -14.30 -12.27 -3.19
N SER A 76 -14.82 -11.76 -2.06
CA SER A 76 -13.96 -11.09 -1.05
C SER A 76 -12.97 -12.04 -0.42
N MET A 77 -13.36 -13.27 -0.10
CA MET A 77 -12.45 -14.28 0.45
C MET A 77 -11.32 -14.59 -0.53
N VAL A 78 -11.62 -14.77 -1.81
CA VAL A 78 -10.62 -15.03 -2.85
C VAL A 78 -9.65 -13.84 -2.97
N LEU A 79 -10.18 -12.61 -3.04
CA LEU A 79 -9.37 -11.40 -3.15
C LEU A 79 -8.50 -11.17 -1.91
N LEU A 80 -9.03 -11.42 -0.70
CA LEU A 80 -8.27 -11.34 0.55
C LEU A 80 -7.12 -12.37 0.56
N ALA A 81 -7.37 -13.61 0.14
CA ALA A 81 -6.35 -14.65 0.07
C ALA A 81 -5.24 -14.25 -0.92
N LEU A 82 -5.59 -13.78 -2.11
CA LEU A 82 -4.64 -13.29 -3.11
C LEU A 82 -3.85 -12.08 -2.60
N ALA A 83 -4.53 -11.12 -1.95
CA ALA A 83 -3.88 -9.97 -1.32
C ALA A 83 -2.90 -10.39 -0.23
N GLY A 84 -3.26 -11.40 0.58
CA GLY A 84 -2.40 -11.95 1.62
C GLY A 84 -1.12 -12.58 1.06
N VAL A 85 -1.25 -13.43 0.05
CA VAL A 85 -0.10 -14.05 -0.63
C VAL A 85 0.80 -12.97 -1.22
N LEU A 86 0.24 -12.03 -1.98
CA LEU A 86 1.03 -10.97 -2.61
C LEU A 86 1.67 -10.04 -1.57
N GLN A 87 1.01 -9.79 -0.44
CA GLN A 87 1.59 -8.97 0.64
C GLN A 87 2.83 -9.63 1.25
N ILE A 88 2.81 -10.94 1.48
CA ILE A 88 3.98 -11.69 1.96
C ILE A 88 5.12 -11.61 0.94
N VAL A 89 4.82 -11.87 -0.33
CA VAL A 89 5.81 -11.76 -1.43
C VAL A 89 6.39 -10.35 -1.51
N ALA A 90 5.56 -9.32 -1.36
CA ALA A 90 5.99 -7.92 -1.40
C ALA A 90 6.91 -7.56 -0.21
N TRP A 91 6.67 -8.10 0.99
CA TRP A 91 7.56 -7.89 2.13
C TRP A 91 8.89 -8.61 1.94
N LEU A 92 8.85 -9.91 1.63
CA LEU A 92 10.07 -10.72 1.46
C LEU A 92 10.98 -10.17 0.36
N SER A 93 10.40 -9.81 -0.80
CA SER A 93 11.17 -9.21 -1.89
C SER A 93 11.55 -7.75 -1.61
N GLY A 94 10.71 -7.02 -0.88
CA GLY A 94 10.91 -5.61 -0.56
C GLY A 94 12.12 -5.36 0.33
N ASP A 95 12.41 -6.29 1.24
CA ASP A 95 13.48 -6.14 2.23
C ASP A 95 14.89 -6.12 1.59
N SER A 96 15.07 -6.72 0.41
CA SER A 96 16.35 -6.73 -0.33
C SER A 96 16.41 -5.75 -1.50
N ARG A 97 15.32 -5.04 -1.83
CA ARG A 97 15.24 -4.22 -3.06
C ARG A 97 16.18 -3.04 -3.08
N PHE A 98 16.41 -2.41 -1.94
CA PHE A 98 17.35 -1.28 -1.90
C PHE A 98 18.76 -1.73 -2.25
N GLU A 99 19.21 -2.85 -1.69
CA GLU A 99 20.52 -3.44 -1.99
C GLU A 99 20.61 -3.90 -3.45
N SER A 100 19.60 -4.62 -3.91
CA SER A 100 19.55 -5.12 -5.30
C SER A 100 19.42 -4.01 -6.35
N SER A 101 18.99 -2.80 -5.96
CA SER A 101 18.98 -1.65 -6.86
C SER A 101 20.39 -1.15 -7.21
N GLY A 102 21.42 -1.56 -6.46
CA GLY A 102 22.79 -1.11 -6.64
C GLY A 102 22.98 0.39 -6.41
N THR A 103 22.02 1.05 -5.75
CA THR A 103 22.08 2.48 -5.51
C THR A 103 22.94 2.79 -4.29
N ASP A 104 24.03 3.50 -4.50
CA ASP A 104 24.93 4.03 -3.50
C ASP A 104 25.12 5.55 -3.69
N ILE A 105 25.93 6.18 -2.84
CA ILE A 105 26.19 7.61 -2.94
C ILE A 105 26.92 7.97 -4.24
N GLY A 106 27.75 7.08 -4.78
CA GLY A 106 28.46 7.28 -6.04
C GLY A 106 27.52 7.32 -7.22
N THR A 107 26.58 6.36 -7.29
CA THR A 107 25.55 6.30 -8.34
C THR A 107 24.53 7.43 -8.19
N ALA A 108 24.11 7.74 -6.95
CA ALA A 108 23.14 8.80 -6.67
C ALA A 108 23.66 10.21 -7.02
N THR A 109 24.98 10.44 -6.90
CA THR A 109 25.62 11.72 -7.27
C THR A 109 26.17 11.73 -8.69
N GLY A 110 26.28 10.57 -9.35
CA GLY A 110 26.96 10.42 -10.63
C GLY A 110 28.49 10.56 -10.56
N LEU A 111 29.07 10.60 -9.36
CA LEU A 111 30.50 10.80 -9.14
C LEU A 111 31.30 9.50 -8.96
N GLY A 112 30.62 8.36 -8.82
CA GLY A 112 31.24 7.06 -8.55
C GLY A 112 32.26 6.62 -9.58
N VAL A 113 32.14 7.05 -10.84
CA VAL A 113 33.11 6.79 -11.91
C VAL A 113 34.45 7.51 -11.69
N ARG A 114 34.50 8.53 -10.82
CA ARG A 114 35.71 9.33 -10.53
C ARG A 114 36.45 8.84 -9.29
N GLY A 115 35.88 7.90 -8.54
CA GLY A 115 36.48 7.35 -7.32
C GLY A 115 35.49 7.11 -6.19
N ILE A 116 36.02 6.92 -4.99
CA ILE A 116 35.16 6.68 -3.79
C ILE A 116 34.55 8.01 -3.36
N VAL A 117 33.20 8.07 -3.43
CA VAL A 117 32.44 9.26 -3.02
C VAL A 117 32.14 9.19 -1.54
N ARG A 118 32.43 10.28 -0.83
CA ARG A 118 32.07 10.47 0.59
C ARG A 118 31.61 11.90 0.81
N ALA A 119 30.67 12.10 1.73
CA ALA A 119 30.34 13.44 2.19
C ALA A 119 31.54 14.01 3.00
N PHE A 120 31.98 15.20 2.64
CA PHE A 120 33.02 15.92 3.40
C PHE A 120 32.47 16.38 4.74
N GLU A 121 31.26 16.97 4.71
CA GLU A 121 30.49 17.36 5.88
C GLU A 121 29.02 16.93 5.70
N PRO A 122 28.29 16.68 6.81
CA PRO A 122 26.84 16.44 6.71
C PRO A 122 26.15 17.67 6.12
N PRO A 123 25.13 17.52 5.25
CA PRO A 123 24.41 18.64 4.63
C PRO A 123 23.76 19.59 5.64
N HIS A 124 23.49 19.11 6.86
CA HIS A 124 22.93 19.88 7.97
C HIS A 124 23.56 19.48 9.29
N THR A 125 23.82 20.45 10.15
CA THR A 125 24.36 20.25 11.50
C THR A 125 23.30 19.79 12.51
N GLY A 126 22.01 20.02 12.23
CA GLY A 126 20.88 19.63 13.08
C GLY A 126 19.94 18.62 12.43
N ASN A 127 18.98 18.13 13.21
CA ASN A 127 17.92 17.28 12.71
C ASN A 127 16.96 18.09 11.81
N ASN A 128 16.81 17.67 10.55
CA ASN A 128 15.81 18.22 9.64
C ASN A 128 14.62 17.25 9.46
N TYR A 129 13.58 17.70 8.75
CA TYR A 129 12.38 16.88 8.52
C TYR A 129 12.69 15.59 7.71
N LEU A 130 13.66 15.63 6.78
CA LEU A 130 14.06 14.47 5.99
C LEU A 130 14.56 13.33 6.88
N LEU A 131 15.38 13.66 7.89
CA LEU A 131 15.89 12.68 8.84
C LEU A 131 14.82 12.18 9.81
N LYS A 132 13.83 13.01 10.14
CA LYS A 132 12.74 12.63 11.04
C LYS A 132 11.65 11.83 10.32
N GLU A 133 11.22 12.30 9.16
CA GLU A 133 10.06 11.76 8.45
C GLU A 133 10.40 10.65 7.46
N MET A 134 11.57 10.71 6.81
CA MET A 134 11.94 9.71 5.78
C MET A 134 12.82 8.57 6.31
N VAL A 135 13.41 8.69 7.49
CA VAL A 135 14.28 7.66 8.10
C VAL A 135 13.60 6.88 9.24
N HIS A 136 12.35 7.03 9.50
CA HIS A 136 11.44 6.30 10.42
C HIS A 136 12.07 5.28 11.39
N LYS A 137 13.04 5.70 12.23
CA LYS A 137 13.80 4.80 13.13
C LYS A 137 12.90 3.94 14.04
N VAL A 138 11.85 4.53 14.63
CA VAL A 138 10.96 3.83 15.56
C VAL A 138 10.09 2.81 14.83
N GLY A 139 9.57 3.16 13.65
CA GLY A 139 8.76 2.27 12.82
C GLY A 139 9.54 1.02 12.42
N ARG A 140 10.80 1.19 11.99
CA ARG A 140 11.67 0.08 11.58
C ARG A 140 12.02 -0.87 12.73
N LYS A 141 12.20 -0.36 13.95
CA LYS A 141 12.49 -1.18 15.14
C LYS A 141 11.37 -2.21 15.44
N HIS A 142 10.11 -1.88 15.13
CA HIS A 142 8.95 -2.72 15.44
C HIS A 142 8.29 -3.32 14.19
N THR A 143 8.94 -3.23 13.03
CA THR A 143 8.41 -3.66 11.72
C THR A 143 7.79 -5.04 11.75
N MET A 144 8.50 -6.06 12.25
CA MET A 144 7.99 -7.43 12.23
C MET A 144 6.71 -7.59 13.04
N LYS A 145 6.65 -6.99 14.23
CA LYS A 145 5.43 -7.04 15.06
C LYS A 145 4.25 -6.35 14.38
N LEU A 146 4.51 -5.20 13.77
CA LEU A 146 3.49 -4.43 13.07
C LEU A 146 3.03 -5.12 11.78
N ARG A 147 3.93 -5.80 11.05
CA ARG A 147 3.57 -6.66 9.90
C ARG A 147 2.62 -7.77 10.33
N LEU A 148 2.93 -8.47 11.42
CA LEU A 148 2.07 -9.54 11.95
C LEU A 148 0.69 -9.01 12.35
N ILE A 149 0.64 -7.90 13.08
CA ILE A 149 -0.63 -7.26 13.49
C ILE A 149 -1.43 -6.82 12.26
N ALA A 150 -0.79 -6.10 11.33
CA ALA A 150 -1.44 -5.63 10.12
C ALA A 150 -1.99 -6.81 9.29
N PHE A 151 -1.20 -7.87 9.11
CA PHE A 151 -1.60 -9.06 8.36
C PHE A 151 -2.76 -9.80 9.03
N ALA A 152 -2.68 -10.01 10.35
CA ALA A 152 -3.73 -10.66 11.11
C ALA A 152 -5.06 -9.90 11.00
N LEU A 153 -5.04 -8.58 11.16
CA LEU A 153 -6.24 -7.75 11.10
C LEU A 153 -6.76 -7.56 9.67
N MET A 154 -5.85 -7.38 8.69
CA MET A 154 -6.22 -7.09 7.30
C MET A 154 -6.73 -8.33 6.55
N ILE A 155 -6.15 -9.50 6.82
CA ILE A 155 -6.38 -10.73 6.04
C ILE A 155 -6.96 -11.85 6.89
N LEU A 156 -6.24 -12.30 7.95
CA LEU A 156 -6.60 -13.53 8.65
C LEU A 156 -7.93 -13.42 9.41
N ALA A 157 -8.13 -12.33 10.13
CA ALA A 157 -9.35 -12.15 10.92
C ALA A 157 -10.59 -11.98 10.04
N PRO A 158 -10.60 -11.14 8.97
CA PRO A 158 -11.70 -11.09 8.03
C PRO A 158 -12.01 -12.44 7.37
N LEU A 159 -10.99 -13.16 6.89
CA LEU A 159 -11.18 -14.49 6.31
C LEU A 159 -11.79 -15.46 7.31
N GLY A 160 -11.25 -15.51 8.53
CA GLY A 160 -11.78 -16.37 9.59
C GLY A 160 -13.24 -16.07 9.92
N LEU A 161 -13.62 -14.80 10.04
CA LEU A 161 -15.02 -14.40 10.28
C LEU A 161 -15.96 -14.83 9.15
N LEU A 162 -15.54 -14.64 7.89
CA LEU A 162 -16.34 -15.02 6.72
C LEU A 162 -16.47 -16.54 6.59
N MET A 163 -15.45 -17.31 6.98
CA MET A 163 -15.51 -18.78 7.00
C MET A 163 -16.43 -19.32 8.10
N LEU A 164 -16.54 -18.61 9.23
CA LEU A 164 -17.44 -19.00 10.32
C LEU A 164 -18.90 -18.74 9.95
N SER A 165 -19.21 -17.57 9.41
CA SER A 165 -20.57 -17.22 9.02
C SER A 165 -20.58 -16.00 8.07
N GLY A 166 -21.46 -16.03 7.07
CA GLY A 166 -21.73 -14.91 6.17
C GLY A 166 -22.79 -13.92 6.71
N THR A 167 -23.07 -13.92 8.01
CA THR A 167 -24.05 -13.00 8.60
C THR A 167 -23.57 -11.55 8.51
N ILE A 168 -24.52 -10.61 8.45
CA ILE A 168 -24.20 -9.18 8.36
C ILE A 168 -23.30 -8.72 9.52
N VAL A 169 -23.49 -9.27 10.72
CA VAL A 169 -22.68 -8.94 11.88
C VAL A 169 -21.20 -9.33 11.64
N MET A 170 -20.96 -10.55 11.15
CA MET A 170 -19.60 -11.02 10.86
C MET A 170 -18.96 -10.22 9.72
N VAL A 171 -19.74 -9.86 8.69
CA VAL A 171 -19.25 -9.00 7.60
C VAL A 171 -18.88 -7.61 8.10
N VAL A 172 -19.69 -6.99 8.96
CA VAL A 172 -19.38 -5.68 9.55
C VAL A 172 -18.06 -5.74 10.36
N PHE A 173 -17.89 -6.76 11.20
CA PHE A 173 -16.61 -6.95 11.91
C PHE A 173 -15.43 -7.20 10.94
N ALA A 174 -15.63 -7.98 9.90
CA ALA A 174 -14.63 -8.21 8.86
C ALA A 174 -14.23 -6.91 8.16
N VAL A 175 -15.18 -6.03 7.83
CA VAL A 175 -14.91 -4.70 7.24
C VAL A 175 -14.08 -3.85 8.20
N LEU A 176 -14.46 -3.76 9.47
CA LEU A 176 -13.76 -2.94 10.47
C LEU A 176 -12.32 -3.43 10.67
N LEU A 177 -12.13 -4.74 10.85
CA LEU A 177 -10.81 -5.33 11.03
C LEU A 177 -9.94 -5.15 9.78
N HIS A 178 -10.51 -5.40 8.59
CA HIS A 178 -9.82 -5.17 7.31
C HIS A 178 -9.37 -3.72 7.17
N ALA A 179 -10.23 -2.76 7.48
CA ALA A 179 -9.90 -1.34 7.42
C ALA A 179 -8.76 -0.99 8.38
N ILE A 180 -8.85 -1.38 9.67
CA ILE A 180 -7.81 -1.11 10.67
C ILE A 180 -6.47 -1.75 10.24
N GLY A 181 -6.50 -3.00 9.80
CA GLY A 181 -5.31 -3.72 9.32
C GLY A 181 -4.72 -3.06 8.07
N THR A 182 -5.55 -2.59 7.14
CA THR A 182 -5.12 -1.87 5.93
C THR A 182 -4.49 -0.52 6.30
N PHE A 183 -5.02 0.23 7.27
CA PHE A 183 -4.37 1.45 7.76
C PHE A 183 -3.00 1.17 8.37
N ALA A 184 -2.87 0.12 9.18
CA ALA A 184 -1.58 -0.29 9.73
C ALA A 184 -0.59 -0.69 8.63
N GLN A 185 -1.05 -1.44 7.61
CA GLN A 185 -0.25 -1.80 6.44
C GLN A 185 0.16 -0.57 5.61
N ARG A 186 -0.73 0.42 5.42
CA ARG A 186 -0.38 1.67 4.73
C ARG A 186 0.65 2.48 5.50
N TRP A 187 0.53 2.54 6.81
CA TRP A 187 1.56 3.17 7.64
C TRP A 187 2.92 2.47 7.50
N LEU A 188 2.95 1.12 7.54
CA LEU A 188 4.16 0.34 7.30
C LEU A 188 4.74 0.57 5.90
N PHE A 189 3.90 0.68 4.88
CA PHE A 189 4.33 0.97 3.51
C PHE A 189 5.18 2.25 3.42
N PHE A 190 4.88 3.27 4.24
CA PHE A 190 5.70 4.47 4.35
C PHE A 190 6.89 4.28 5.30
N ALA A 191 6.68 3.68 6.46
CA ALA A 191 7.71 3.53 7.48
C ALA A 191 8.89 2.63 7.03
N GLU A 192 8.62 1.63 6.20
CA GLU A 192 9.62 0.73 5.64
C GLU A 192 10.29 1.25 4.37
N ALA A 193 9.83 2.36 3.83
CA ALA A 193 10.40 2.94 2.62
C ALA A 193 11.82 3.44 2.87
N GLU A 194 12.78 2.89 2.14
CA GLU A 194 14.16 3.36 2.12
C GLU A 194 14.33 4.32 0.96
N HIS A 195 14.62 5.58 1.28
CA HIS A 195 14.76 6.65 0.30
C HIS A 195 16.22 6.86 -0.07
N VAL A 196 16.53 6.95 -1.36
CA VAL A 196 17.87 7.28 -1.87
C VAL A 196 18.41 8.58 -1.28
N VAL A 197 17.55 9.54 -0.97
CA VAL A 197 17.94 10.79 -0.32
C VAL A 197 18.64 10.57 1.02
N GLY A 198 18.36 9.47 1.73
CA GLY A 198 19.05 9.13 2.98
C GLY A 198 20.57 8.95 2.81
N LEU A 199 21.02 8.53 1.62
CA LEU A 199 22.45 8.34 1.32
C LEU A 199 23.25 9.63 1.44
N TYR A 200 22.68 10.79 1.06
CA TYR A 200 23.33 12.10 1.20
C TYR A 200 23.59 12.50 2.65
N TYR A 201 22.87 11.88 3.60
CA TYR A 201 23.01 12.11 5.03
C TYR A 201 23.75 10.97 5.74
N GLY A 202 24.33 10.01 5.00
CA GLY A 202 24.94 8.83 5.57
C GLY A 202 23.96 7.96 6.38
N LYS A 203 22.67 8.02 6.06
CA LYS A 203 21.58 7.26 6.68
C LYS A 203 20.92 6.36 5.65
N ARG A 204 20.47 5.21 6.16
CA ARG A 204 19.74 4.22 5.35
C ARG A 204 18.52 3.70 6.11
#